data_38af4d93c2458d9e49ec4283741d48ed
#
_entry.id   38af4d93c2458d9e49ec4283741d48ed
#
_cell.length_a   1.000
_cell.length_b   1.000
_cell.length_c   1.000
_cell.angle_alpha   90.00
_cell.angle_beta   90.00
_cell.angle_gamma   90.00
#
_symmetry.space_group_name_H-M   'P 1'
#
loop_
_entity.id
_entity.type
_entity.pdbx_description
1 polymer ?
#
loop_
_entity_poly.entity_id
_entity_poly.type
_entity_poly.pdbx_seq_one_letter_code
_entity_poly.pdbx_strand_id
1 'polypeptide(L)'
;MGKYLLLWEFDRTKIPVDPKERGVEFKMLMKIIKQDSKKGILKDWGLFVGESHGYSVVQGTEVEVIKAIQRYTPFVFFASHPIASLTHAEKVIKALSESL
;
A
#
# COMPACT_ATOMS: atom_id res chain seq x y z
N MET A 1 2.49 15.47 -5.40
CA MET A 1 2.38 14.24 -4.59
C MET A 1 2.32 13.03 -5.50
N GLY A 2 3.10 12.01 -5.16
CA GLY A 2 3.10 10.78 -5.92
C GLY A 2 2.01 9.82 -5.49
N LYS A 3 1.69 8.89 -6.38
CA LYS A 3 0.83 7.75 -6.13
C LYS A 3 1.65 6.47 -6.24
N TYR A 4 1.38 5.52 -5.36
CA TYR A 4 2.15 4.27 -5.31
C TYR A 4 1.20 3.10 -5.16
N LEU A 5 1.43 2.05 -5.94
CA LEU A 5 0.82 0.75 -5.71
C LEU A 5 1.72 -0.02 -4.75
N LEU A 6 1.18 -0.44 -3.65
CA LEU A 6 1.87 -1.30 -2.69
C LEU A 6 1.28 -2.69 -2.79
N LEU A 7 2.12 -3.67 -3.06
CA LEU A 7 1.77 -5.08 -2.92
C LEU A 7 2.26 -5.51 -1.55
N TRP A 8 1.35 -5.92 -0.68
CA TRP A 8 1.69 -6.26 0.68
C TRP A 8 1.48 -7.74 0.97
N GLU A 9 2.28 -8.26 1.88
CA GLU A 9 2.23 -9.65 2.31
C GLU A 9 2.54 -9.74 3.80
N PHE A 10 1.80 -10.56 4.55
CA PHE A 10 2.10 -10.81 5.94
C PHE A 10 3.39 -11.58 6.10
N ASP A 11 4.22 -11.19 7.07
CA ASP A 11 5.33 -12.00 7.53
C ASP A 11 4.76 -13.11 8.43
N ARG A 12 4.65 -14.30 7.88
CA ARG A 12 4.05 -15.45 8.58
C ARG A 12 4.80 -15.83 9.86
N THR A 13 6.11 -15.51 9.94
CA THR A 13 6.90 -15.78 11.14
C THR A 13 6.54 -14.85 12.29
N LYS A 14 5.86 -13.73 12.00
CA LYS A 14 5.43 -12.74 12.99
C LYS A 14 3.93 -12.83 13.31
N ILE A 15 3.20 -13.72 12.65
CA ILE A 15 1.77 -13.92 12.89
C ILE A 15 1.59 -14.92 14.01
N PRO A 16 0.81 -14.60 15.07
CA PRO A 16 0.55 -15.54 16.15
C PRO A 16 -0.18 -16.80 15.67
N VAL A 17 0.19 -17.95 16.22
CA VAL A 17 -0.46 -19.21 15.90
C VAL A 17 -1.84 -19.29 16.53
N ASP A 18 -2.00 -18.76 17.76
CA ASP A 18 -3.28 -18.75 18.45
C ASP A 18 -4.30 -17.84 17.73
N PRO A 19 -5.49 -18.36 17.38
CA PRO A 19 -6.48 -17.55 16.65
C PRO A 19 -6.92 -16.28 17.36
N LYS A 20 -6.99 -16.28 18.69
CA LYS A 20 -7.37 -15.09 19.46
C LYS A 20 -6.30 -14.01 19.40
N GLU A 21 -5.04 -14.38 19.59
CA GLU A 21 -3.91 -13.44 19.49
C GLU A 21 -3.80 -12.90 18.07
N ARG A 22 -3.98 -13.76 17.07
CA ARG A 22 -3.97 -13.37 15.66
C ARG A 22 -5.07 -12.35 15.35
N GLY A 23 -6.28 -12.58 15.89
CA GLY A 23 -7.40 -11.65 15.71
C GLY A 23 -7.14 -10.29 16.33
N VAL A 24 -6.54 -10.24 17.52
CA VAL A 24 -6.18 -8.98 18.20
C VAL A 24 -5.18 -8.20 17.36
N GLU A 25 -4.16 -8.87 16.81
CA GLU A 25 -3.14 -8.24 15.99
C GLU A 25 -3.72 -7.70 14.68
N PHE A 26 -4.55 -8.49 14.00
CA PHE A 26 -5.23 -8.06 12.77
C PHE A 26 -6.15 -6.86 13.02
N LYS A 27 -6.81 -6.83 14.17
CA LYS A 27 -7.65 -5.70 14.58
C LYS A 27 -6.84 -4.42 14.73
N MET A 28 -5.64 -4.52 15.29
CA MET A 28 -4.70 -3.41 15.41
C MET A 28 -4.26 -2.87 14.06
N LEU A 29 -3.88 -3.78 13.14
CA LEU A 29 -3.50 -3.41 11.78
C LEU A 29 -4.65 -2.76 11.03
N MET A 30 -5.86 -3.28 11.18
CA MET A 30 -7.06 -2.74 10.55
C MET A 30 -7.34 -1.31 11.04
N LYS A 31 -7.09 -1.03 12.32
CA LYS A 31 -7.24 0.31 12.88
C LYS A 31 -6.30 1.31 12.21
N ILE A 32 -5.05 0.92 11.96
CA ILE A 32 -4.07 1.77 11.24
C ILE A 32 -4.55 2.03 9.81
N ILE A 33 -5.02 0.99 9.12
CA ILE A 33 -5.56 1.09 7.77
C ILE A 33 -6.71 2.11 7.70
N LYS A 34 -7.64 2.02 8.65
CA LYS A 34 -8.77 2.95 8.72
C LYS A 34 -8.32 4.39 8.99
N GLN A 35 -7.32 4.58 9.84
CA GLN A 35 -6.75 5.91 10.11
C GLN A 35 -6.11 6.51 8.85
N ASP A 36 -5.34 5.73 8.11
CA ASP A 36 -4.70 6.17 6.87
C ASP A 36 -5.74 6.51 5.80
N SER A 37 -6.82 5.75 5.73
CA SER A 37 -7.93 6.03 4.82
C SER A 37 -8.59 7.39 5.17
N LYS A 38 -8.82 7.66 6.44
CA LYS A 38 -9.39 8.92 6.89
C LYS A 38 -8.50 10.12 6.62
N LYS A 39 -7.19 9.95 6.76
CA LYS A 39 -6.21 11.00 6.49
C LYS A 39 -6.01 11.26 5.00
N GLY A 40 -6.58 10.44 4.14
CA GLY A 40 -6.44 10.56 2.70
C GLY A 40 -5.13 10.04 2.12
N ILE A 41 -4.29 9.40 2.94
CA ILE A 41 -3.04 8.76 2.50
C ILE A 41 -3.37 7.48 1.73
N LEU A 42 -4.25 6.65 2.30
CA LEU A 42 -4.69 5.40 1.69
C LEU A 42 -5.92 5.67 0.83
N LYS A 43 -5.80 5.41 -0.48
CA LYS A 43 -6.85 5.64 -1.47
C LYS A 43 -7.65 4.40 -1.79
N ASP A 44 -7.02 3.24 -1.75
CA ASP A 44 -7.65 1.95 -2.00
C ASP A 44 -6.88 0.86 -1.29
N TRP A 45 -7.57 -0.18 -0.89
CA TRP A 45 -6.99 -1.30 -0.15
C TRP A 45 -7.79 -2.55 -0.44
N GLY A 46 -7.10 -3.67 -0.62
CA GLY A 46 -7.76 -4.96 -0.83
C GLY A 46 -6.93 -6.11 -0.32
N LEU A 47 -7.65 -7.13 0.16
CA LEU A 47 -7.09 -8.42 0.51
C LEU A 47 -7.46 -9.40 -0.58
N PHE A 48 -6.49 -10.12 -1.14
CA PHE A 48 -6.77 -11.16 -2.12
C PHE A 48 -7.44 -12.34 -1.43
N VAL A 49 -8.61 -12.72 -1.94
CA VAL A 49 -9.44 -13.76 -1.32
C VAL A 49 -8.70 -15.09 -1.26
N GLY A 50 -8.60 -15.66 -0.06
CA GLY A 50 -7.90 -16.93 0.16
C GLY A 50 -6.39 -16.82 0.29
N GLU A 51 -5.85 -15.61 0.31
CA GLU A 51 -4.41 -15.38 0.36
C GLU A 51 -4.01 -14.52 1.55
N SER A 52 -2.72 -14.51 1.89
CA SER A 52 -2.17 -13.70 2.98
C SER A 52 -1.49 -12.43 2.46
N HIS A 53 -1.91 -11.95 1.30
CA HIS A 53 -1.39 -10.74 0.68
C HIS A 53 -2.48 -10.01 -0.10
N GLY A 54 -2.20 -8.79 -0.48
CA GLY A 54 -3.14 -7.95 -1.18
C GLY A 54 -2.45 -6.72 -1.76
N TYR A 55 -3.22 -5.69 -1.97
CA TYR A 55 -2.71 -4.45 -2.53
C TYR A 55 -3.20 -3.24 -1.73
N SER A 56 -2.52 -2.13 -1.90
CA SER A 56 -3.02 -0.82 -1.49
C SER A 56 -2.54 0.25 -2.45
N VAL A 57 -3.31 1.32 -2.57
CA VAL A 57 -2.92 2.51 -3.33
C VAL A 57 -2.78 3.65 -2.34
N VAL A 58 -1.59 4.23 -2.27
CA VAL A 58 -1.29 5.33 -1.36
C VAL A 58 -0.87 6.56 -2.14
N GLN A 59 -1.12 7.72 -1.55
CA GLN A 59 -0.77 9.00 -2.15
C GLN A 59 -0.07 9.87 -1.11
N GLY A 60 1.06 10.47 -1.53
CA GLY A 60 1.83 11.33 -0.66
C GLY A 60 3.22 11.55 -1.23
N THR A 61 4.05 12.26 -0.48
CA THR A 61 5.47 12.37 -0.78
C THR A 61 6.16 11.03 -0.51
N GLU A 62 7.35 10.83 -1.05
CA GLU A 62 8.13 9.62 -0.79
C GLU A 62 8.32 9.41 0.71
N VAL A 63 8.62 10.48 1.46
CA VAL A 63 8.81 10.41 2.92
C VAL A 63 7.53 9.98 3.63
N GLU A 64 6.39 10.55 3.24
CA GLU A 64 5.10 10.20 3.82
C GLU A 64 4.74 8.73 3.59
N VAL A 65 5.00 8.22 2.39
CA VAL A 65 4.74 6.82 2.04
C VAL A 65 5.65 5.88 2.83
N ILE A 66 6.95 6.20 2.93
CA ILE A 66 7.90 5.40 3.72
C ILE A 66 7.49 5.36 5.19
N LYS A 67 7.11 6.50 5.76
CA LYS A 67 6.63 6.57 7.15
C LYS A 67 5.37 5.73 7.37
N ALA A 68 4.44 5.78 6.43
CA ALA A 68 3.21 4.99 6.51
C ALA A 68 3.52 3.49 6.52
N ILE A 69 4.41 3.04 5.65
CA ILE A 69 4.84 1.65 5.56
C ILE A 69 5.48 1.16 6.88
N GLN A 70 6.31 2.00 7.52
CA GLN A 70 7.00 1.63 8.75
C GLN A 70 6.07 1.26 9.89
N ARG A 71 4.86 1.77 9.92
CA ARG A 71 3.89 1.46 10.97
C ARG A 71 3.40 0.01 10.94
N TYR A 72 3.59 -0.67 9.82
CA TYR A 72 3.20 -2.08 9.66
C TYR A 72 4.37 -3.05 9.89
N THR A 73 5.59 -2.55 10.02
CA THR A 73 6.76 -3.35 10.31
C THR A 73 6.72 -3.82 11.77
N PRO A 74 7.06 -5.07 12.09
CA PRO A 74 7.60 -6.12 11.20
C PRO A 74 6.56 -7.07 10.61
N PHE A 75 5.28 -6.80 10.74
CA PHE A 75 4.20 -7.74 10.43
C PHE A 75 3.92 -7.88 8.94
N VAL A 76 4.24 -6.85 8.16
CA VAL A 76 3.88 -6.79 6.75
C VAL A 76 5.09 -6.39 5.91
N PHE A 77 5.31 -7.13 4.82
CA PHE A 77 6.28 -6.77 3.78
C PHE A 77 5.57 -6.01 2.67
N PHE A 78 6.28 -5.10 2.02
CA PHE A 78 5.75 -4.31 0.93
C PHE A 78 6.68 -4.32 -0.28
N ALA A 79 6.09 -4.45 -1.48
CA ALA A 79 6.74 -4.12 -2.73
C ALA A 79 6.06 -2.86 -3.28
N SER A 80 6.81 -1.80 -3.48
CA SER A 80 6.27 -0.48 -3.83
C SER A 80 6.55 -0.15 -5.29
N HIS A 81 5.51 0.31 -6.00
CA HIS A 81 5.58 0.68 -7.40
C HIS A 81 5.00 2.08 -7.59
N PRO A 82 5.82 3.06 -7.99
CA PRO A 82 5.29 4.38 -8.35
C PRO A 82 4.33 4.27 -9.51
N ILE A 83 3.24 5.03 -9.47
CA ILE A 83 2.23 5.03 -10.51
C ILE A 83 2.26 6.38 -11.23
N ALA A 84 2.39 6.36 -12.55
CA ALA A 84 2.18 7.54 -13.37
C ALA A 84 0.66 7.72 -13.59
N SER A 85 0.18 8.95 -13.49
CA SER A 85 -1.21 9.25 -13.78
C SER A 85 -1.48 9.16 -15.29
N LEU A 86 -2.77 9.13 -15.67
CA LEU A 86 -3.18 9.21 -17.07
C LEU A 86 -2.60 10.47 -17.73
N THR A 87 -2.63 11.59 -17.02
CA THR A 87 -2.09 12.87 -17.51
C THR A 87 -0.58 12.74 -17.80
N HIS A 88 0.18 12.10 -16.92
CA HIS A 88 1.61 11.87 -17.15
C HIS A 88 1.86 10.96 -18.36
N ALA A 89 1.06 9.90 -18.48
CA ALA A 89 1.15 8.99 -19.63
C ALA A 89 0.84 9.73 -20.94
N GLU A 90 -0.17 10.58 -20.94
CA GLU A 90 -0.51 11.40 -22.11
C GLU A 90 0.63 12.33 -22.52
N LYS A 91 1.32 12.92 -21.55
CA LYS A 91 2.49 13.77 -21.81
C LYS A 91 3.61 12.99 -22.48
N VAL A 92 3.86 11.75 -22.05
CA VAL A 92 4.87 10.89 -22.67
C VAL A 92 4.49 10.55 -24.09
N ILE A 93 3.22 10.18 -24.33
CA ILE A 93 2.72 9.84 -25.67
C ILE A 93 2.83 11.05 -26.59
N LYS A 94 2.46 12.23 -26.13
CA LYS A 94 2.60 13.46 -26.89
C LYS A 94 4.04 13.75 -27.25
N ALA A 95 4.96 13.65 -26.30
CA ALA A 95 6.38 13.84 -26.54
C ALA A 95 6.94 12.89 -27.58
N LEU A 96 6.54 11.61 -27.53
CA LEU A 96 6.92 10.60 -28.52
C LEU A 96 6.38 10.92 -29.91
N SER A 97 5.14 11.36 -30.01
CA SER A 97 4.50 11.74 -31.28
C SER A 97 5.18 12.93 -31.91
N GLU A 98 5.57 13.94 -31.13
CA GLU A 98 6.21 15.15 -31.58
C GLU A 98 7.67 14.95 -32.00
N SER A 99 8.33 13.90 -31.47
CA SER A 99 9.72 13.61 -31.82
C SER A 99 9.87 12.90 -33.16
N LEU A 100 8.76 12.47 -33.76
CA LEU A 100 8.74 11.84 -35.05
C LEU A 100 8.49 12.87 -36.15
#